data_a0a6a9a6ab734ff7ef37d8f880327328
#
_entry.id   a0a6a9a6ab734ff7ef37d8f880327328
#
_cell.length_a   1.000
_cell.length_b   1.000
_cell.length_c   1.000
_cell.angle_alpha   90.00
_cell.angle_beta   90.00
_cell.angle_gamma   90.00
#
_symmetry.space_group_name_H-M   'P 1'
#
loop_
_entity.id
_entity.type
_entity.pdbx_description
1 polymer ?
#
loop_
_entity_poly.entity_id
_entity_poly.type
_entity_poly.pdbx_seq_one_letter_code
_entity_poly.pdbx_strand_id
1 'polypeptide(L)'
;MEFTFAHNCLKVLDLDRSLRFYKEALGLEPVRWMRPSDADIQLVFLSDGRSAHELELGCPGDRDRPFDLGDNEFHIAFRVADMEGAHALHESMGIICYDPATEPVYFIQDPDGYQIEIIPAD
;
A
#
# COMPACT_ATOMS: atom_id res chain seq x y z
N MET A 1 29.54 7.66 -4.61
CA MET A 1 28.35 8.10 -3.86
C MET A 1 27.47 6.91 -3.57
N GLU A 2 26.69 6.99 -2.50
CA GLU A 2 25.83 5.89 -2.07
C GLU A 2 24.38 6.33 -2.09
N PHE A 3 23.49 5.44 -2.53
CA PHE A 3 22.04 5.68 -2.53
C PHE A 3 21.37 4.71 -1.57
N THR A 4 20.41 5.20 -0.80
CA THR A 4 19.67 4.41 0.18
C THR A 4 18.18 4.49 -0.15
N PHE A 5 17.48 3.35 -0.12
CA PHE A 5 16.03 3.36 -0.31
C PHE A 5 15.37 4.22 0.78
N ALA A 6 14.45 5.08 0.37
CA ALA A 6 13.75 5.97 1.29
C ALA A 6 12.24 5.65 1.32
N HIS A 7 11.58 5.82 0.20
CA HIS A 7 10.14 5.60 0.10
C HIS A 7 9.74 5.34 -1.35
N ASN A 8 8.53 4.85 -1.52
CA ASN A 8 7.82 4.88 -2.79
C ASN A 8 6.50 5.62 -2.58
N CYS A 9 5.91 6.09 -3.66
CA CYS A 9 4.66 6.86 -3.60
C CYS A 9 3.57 6.21 -4.43
N LEU A 10 2.37 6.13 -3.84
CA LEU A 10 1.15 5.77 -4.56
C LEU A 10 0.22 6.98 -4.56
N LYS A 11 -0.32 7.32 -5.73
CA LYS A 11 -1.35 8.36 -5.81
C LYS A 11 -2.70 7.73 -5.48
N VAL A 12 -3.45 8.36 -4.57
CA VAL A 12 -4.73 7.83 -4.10
C VAL A 12 -5.83 8.86 -4.33
N LEU A 13 -7.02 8.37 -4.59
CA LEU A 13 -8.17 9.23 -4.89
C LEU A 13 -8.86 9.75 -3.62
N ASP A 14 -8.91 8.92 -2.59
CA ASP A 14 -9.57 9.22 -1.31
C ASP A 14 -8.61 8.87 -0.16
N LEU A 15 -8.02 9.89 0.44
CA LEU A 15 -6.98 9.69 1.44
C LEU A 15 -7.49 8.94 2.68
N ASP A 16 -8.67 9.32 3.20
CA ASP A 16 -9.22 8.66 4.40
C ASP A 16 -9.49 7.18 4.16
N ARG A 17 -10.02 6.84 2.98
CA ARG A 17 -10.26 5.47 2.56
C ARG A 17 -8.96 4.67 2.50
N SER A 18 -7.92 5.25 1.91
CA SER A 18 -6.62 4.58 1.79
C SER A 18 -5.93 4.44 3.13
N LEU A 19 -5.97 5.44 3.99
CA LEU A 19 -5.39 5.37 5.34
C LEU A 19 -6.04 4.24 6.14
N ARG A 20 -7.36 4.11 6.08
CA ARG A 20 -8.09 3.05 6.77
C ARG A 20 -7.71 1.68 6.22
N PHE A 21 -7.61 1.55 4.88
CA PHE A 21 -7.21 0.30 4.25
C PHE A 21 -5.82 -0.15 4.73
N TYR A 22 -4.82 0.73 4.65
CA TYR A 22 -3.44 0.37 5.00
C TYR A 22 -3.29 0.06 6.48
N LYS A 23 -4.09 0.68 7.34
CA LYS A 23 -4.11 0.33 8.75
C LYS A 23 -4.75 -1.02 9.00
N GLU A 24 -5.93 -1.27 8.45
CA GLU A 24 -6.69 -2.50 8.70
C GLU A 24 -6.06 -3.72 8.04
N ALA A 25 -5.59 -3.58 6.81
CA ALA A 25 -5.03 -4.69 6.04
C ALA A 25 -3.59 -5.01 6.41
N LEU A 26 -2.77 -4.01 6.72
CA LEU A 26 -1.32 -4.17 6.82
C LEU A 26 -0.73 -3.57 8.11
N GLY A 27 -1.53 -2.93 8.95
CA GLY A 27 -1.04 -2.36 10.21
C GLY A 27 -0.15 -1.13 10.04
N LEU A 28 -0.22 -0.43 8.90
CA LEU A 28 0.60 0.74 8.66
C LEU A 28 0.00 1.97 9.33
N GLU A 29 0.85 2.80 9.93
CA GLU A 29 0.45 4.01 10.63
C GLU A 29 1.08 5.25 10.02
N PRO A 30 0.36 6.38 9.96
CA PRO A 30 0.94 7.64 9.48
C PRO A 30 2.01 8.13 10.45
N VAL A 31 3.16 8.55 9.91
CA VAL A 31 4.27 9.09 10.70
C VAL A 31 4.62 10.52 10.30
N ARG A 32 4.18 10.96 9.12
CA ARG A 32 4.51 12.30 8.64
C ARG A 32 3.47 12.77 7.64
N TRP A 33 3.08 14.05 7.75
CA TRP A 33 2.10 14.71 6.89
C TRP A 33 2.76 15.93 6.24
N MET A 34 2.51 16.13 4.95
CA MET A 34 3.08 17.26 4.22
C MET A 34 2.08 17.83 3.22
N ARG A 35 2.12 19.17 3.06
CA ARG A 35 1.42 19.89 1.98
C ARG A 35 2.45 20.78 1.30
N PRO A 36 2.95 20.38 0.11
CA PRO A 36 3.86 21.25 -0.64
C PRO A 36 3.19 22.59 -0.96
N SER A 37 3.95 23.68 -0.88
CA SER A 37 3.40 25.01 -1.11
C SER A 37 3.13 25.33 -2.58
N ASP A 38 3.70 24.56 -3.50
CA ASP A 38 3.64 24.78 -4.95
C ASP A 38 2.73 23.79 -5.68
N ALA A 39 2.00 22.95 -4.96
CA ALA A 39 1.12 21.97 -5.57
C ALA A 39 -0.08 21.68 -4.68
N ASP A 40 -1.24 21.44 -5.30
CA ASP A 40 -2.47 21.07 -4.59
C ASP A 40 -2.49 19.56 -4.38
N ILE A 41 -1.71 19.09 -3.39
CA ILE A 41 -1.64 17.68 -3.06
C ILE A 41 -1.35 17.54 -1.56
N GLN A 42 -1.96 16.56 -0.93
CA GLN A 42 -1.65 16.18 0.44
C GLN A 42 -0.82 14.90 0.41
N LEU A 43 0.28 14.90 1.17
CA LEU A 43 1.19 13.75 1.27
C LEU A 43 1.16 13.20 2.68
N VAL A 44 1.07 11.87 2.79
CA VAL A 44 1.13 11.17 4.08
C VAL A 44 2.12 10.02 3.93
N PHE A 45 3.03 9.89 4.89
CA PHE A 45 4.00 8.80 4.91
C PHE A 45 3.60 7.80 5.97
N LEU A 46 3.48 6.53 5.55
CA LEU A 46 3.08 5.42 6.42
C LEU A 46 4.29 4.56 6.74
N SER A 47 4.35 4.04 7.97
CA SER A 47 5.42 3.19 8.45
C SER A 47 4.87 1.89 9.01
N ASP A 48 5.64 0.79 8.86
CA ASP A 48 5.34 -0.48 9.52
C ASP A 48 5.93 -0.55 10.94
N GLY A 49 6.70 0.48 11.35
CA GLY A 49 7.35 0.53 12.67
C GLY A 49 8.55 -0.39 12.79
N ARG A 50 8.98 -1.07 11.74
CA ARG A 50 10.08 -2.03 11.76
C ARG A 50 11.17 -1.73 10.75
N SER A 51 10.81 -1.49 9.49
CA SER A 51 11.76 -1.15 8.44
C SER A 51 11.93 0.36 8.32
N ALA A 52 12.97 0.81 7.64
CA ALA A 52 13.21 2.22 7.36
C ALA A 52 12.40 2.72 6.16
N HIS A 53 11.89 1.81 5.35
CA HIS A 53 11.13 2.17 4.15
C HIS A 53 9.75 2.72 4.53
N GLU A 54 9.33 3.80 3.88
CA GLU A 54 8.02 4.40 4.11
C GLU A 54 7.17 4.32 2.85
N LEU A 55 5.88 4.15 3.01
CA LEU A 55 4.92 4.24 1.92
C LEU A 55 4.31 5.64 1.91
N GLU A 56 4.60 6.41 0.87
CA GLU A 56 4.00 7.73 0.69
C GLU A 56 2.68 7.61 -0.05
N LEU A 57 1.62 8.20 0.49
CA LEU A 57 0.36 8.36 -0.21
C LEU A 57 0.21 9.81 -0.63
N GLY A 58 0.01 10.05 -1.93
CA GLY A 58 -0.21 11.38 -2.46
C GLY A 58 -1.65 11.53 -2.95
N CYS A 59 -2.40 12.46 -2.37
CA CYS A 59 -3.80 12.68 -2.72
C CYS A 59 -3.97 14.07 -3.36
N PRO A 60 -4.11 14.16 -4.69
CA PRO A 60 -4.38 15.44 -5.37
C PRO A 60 -5.75 15.99 -4.97
N GLY A 61 -5.84 17.30 -4.77
CA GLY A 61 -7.04 17.94 -4.28
C GLY A 61 -8.16 18.11 -5.32
N ASP A 62 -7.80 18.08 -6.60
CA ASP A 62 -8.74 18.36 -7.69
C ASP A 62 -9.11 17.15 -8.55
N ARG A 63 -8.67 15.95 -8.14
CA ARG A 63 -8.91 14.75 -8.93
C ARG A 63 -10.22 14.09 -8.52
N ASP A 64 -11.06 13.78 -9.50
CA ASP A 64 -12.39 13.18 -9.31
C ASP A 64 -12.59 11.88 -10.09
N ARG A 65 -11.51 11.32 -10.65
CA ARG A 65 -11.59 10.09 -11.45
C ARG A 65 -10.46 9.15 -11.07
N PRO A 66 -10.65 7.82 -11.24
CA PRO A 66 -9.60 6.84 -10.94
C PRO A 66 -8.30 7.10 -11.68
N PHE A 67 -7.18 6.70 -11.10
CA PHE A 67 -5.88 6.75 -11.74
C PHE A 67 -5.80 5.65 -12.80
N ASP A 68 -5.16 5.99 -13.92
CA ASP A 68 -4.88 5.00 -14.96
C ASP A 68 -3.57 4.30 -14.59
N LEU A 69 -3.67 3.04 -14.20
CA LEU A 69 -2.52 2.24 -13.77
C LEU A 69 -1.89 1.45 -14.94
N GLY A 70 -2.38 1.66 -16.15
CA GLY A 70 -1.89 0.92 -17.33
C GLY A 70 -2.07 -0.58 -17.15
N ASP A 71 -1.02 -1.35 -17.45
CA ASP A 71 -1.05 -2.81 -17.27
C ASP A 71 -1.00 -3.23 -15.80
N ASN A 72 -0.74 -2.29 -14.91
CA ASN A 72 -0.70 -2.51 -13.45
C ASN A 72 0.29 -3.62 -13.04
N GLU A 73 1.47 -3.61 -13.63
CA GLU A 73 2.51 -4.62 -13.39
C GLU A 73 3.34 -4.35 -12.14
N PHE A 74 3.31 -3.12 -11.63
CA PHE A 74 4.03 -2.75 -10.41
C PHE A 74 3.32 -3.34 -9.19
N HIS A 75 4.10 -3.82 -8.22
CA HIS A 75 3.54 -4.20 -6.92
C HIS A 75 4.55 -3.94 -5.79
N ILE A 76 4.02 -3.87 -4.57
CA ILE A 76 4.81 -3.82 -3.33
C ILE A 76 4.62 -5.16 -2.63
N ALA A 77 5.63 -5.62 -1.88
CA ALA A 77 5.53 -6.87 -1.14
C ALA A 77 5.71 -6.64 0.37
N PHE A 78 4.95 -7.38 1.17
CA PHE A 78 5.06 -7.39 2.62
C PHE A 78 5.28 -8.82 3.10
N ARG A 79 6.19 -9.00 4.06
CA ARG A 79 6.42 -10.29 4.72
C ARG A 79 5.53 -10.40 5.94
N VAL A 80 5.01 -11.61 6.18
CA VAL A 80 4.25 -11.88 7.39
C VAL A 80 4.60 -13.29 7.89
N ALA A 81 4.75 -13.43 9.20
CA ALA A 81 5.07 -14.74 9.79
C ALA A 81 3.85 -15.67 9.76
N ASP A 82 2.67 -15.13 10.05
CA ASP A 82 1.41 -15.89 10.09
C ASP A 82 0.67 -15.72 8.77
N MET A 83 1.08 -16.48 7.76
CA MET A 83 0.44 -16.45 6.43
C MET A 83 -1.03 -16.87 6.48
N GLU A 84 -1.35 -17.85 7.30
CA GLU A 84 -2.73 -18.35 7.42
C GLU A 84 -3.64 -17.28 8.02
N GLY A 85 -3.22 -16.64 9.10
CA GLY A 85 -3.97 -15.56 9.72
C GLY A 85 -4.12 -14.35 8.83
N ALA A 86 -3.04 -13.97 8.12
CA ALA A 86 -3.09 -12.86 7.17
C ALA A 86 -4.07 -13.14 6.03
N HIS A 87 -4.03 -14.35 5.47
CA HIS A 87 -4.94 -14.75 4.40
C HIS A 87 -6.40 -14.69 4.87
N ALA A 88 -6.68 -15.22 6.06
CA ALA A 88 -8.04 -15.19 6.62
C ALA A 88 -8.55 -13.77 6.81
N LEU A 89 -7.69 -12.87 7.30
CA LEU A 89 -8.03 -11.45 7.44
C LEU A 89 -8.38 -10.83 6.09
N HIS A 90 -7.50 -10.98 5.12
CA HIS A 90 -7.67 -10.36 3.81
C HIS A 90 -8.85 -10.96 3.02
N GLU A 91 -9.11 -12.26 3.22
CA GLU A 91 -10.30 -12.90 2.66
C GLU A 91 -11.57 -12.31 3.26
N SER A 92 -11.60 -12.11 4.59
CA SER A 92 -12.74 -11.50 5.27
C SER A 92 -13.00 -10.07 4.84
N MET A 93 -11.94 -9.35 4.44
CA MET A 93 -12.04 -7.99 3.91
C MET A 93 -12.46 -7.96 2.42
N GLY A 94 -12.43 -9.11 1.74
CA GLY A 94 -12.78 -9.19 0.33
C GLY A 94 -11.78 -8.54 -0.62
N ILE A 95 -10.50 -8.49 -0.24
CA ILE A 95 -9.47 -7.75 -0.98
C ILE A 95 -8.44 -8.63 -1.68
N ILE A 96 -8.54 -9.95 -1.60
CA ILE A 96 -7.62 -10.85 -2.30
C ILE A 96 -7.94 -10.82 -3.79
N CYS A 97 -6.94 -10.51 -4.63
CA CYS A 97 -7.12 -10.39 -6.07
C CYS A 97 -6.39 -11.50 -6.86
N TYR A 98 -5.40 -12.17 -6.26
CA TYR A 98 -4.70 -13.29 -6.88
C TYR A 98 -4.22 -14.23 -5.79
N ASP A 99 -4.56 -15.51 -5.93
CA ASP A 99 -4.34 -16.50 -4.86
C ASP A 99 -3.94 -17.83 -5.51
N PRO A 100 -2.68 -17.97 -5.99
CA PRO A 100 -2.24 -19.16 -6.70
C PRO A 100 -2.08 -20.34 -5.75
N ALA A 101 -2.64 -21.49 -6.11
CA ALA A 101 -2.57 -22.70 -5.28
C ALA A 101 -1.15 -23.31 -5.24
N THR A 102 -0.29 -22.95 -6.19
CA THR A 102 1.05 -23.56 -6.35
C THR A 102 2.17 -22.73 -5.72
N GLU A 103 1.87 -21.53 -5.23
CA GLU A 103 2.86 -20.61 -4.68
C GLU A 103 2.48 -20.25 -3.25
N PRO A 104 3.45 -20.10 -2.33
CA PRO A 104 3.14 -19.71 -0.96
C PRO A 104 3.00 -18.19 -0.81
N VAL A 105 2.37 -17.53 -1.77
CA VAL A 105 2.17 -16.09 -1.79
C VAL A 105 0.76 -15.79 -2.31
N TYR A 106 0.25 -14.60 -2.01
CA TYR A 106 -1.00 -14.12 -2.61
C TYR A 106 -0.94 -12.61 -2.75
N PHE A 107 -1.88 -12.06 -3.52
CA PHE A 107 -1.96 -10.62 -3.75
C PHE A 107 -3.27 -10.08 -3.24
N ILE A 108 -3.20 -8.90 -2.62
CA ILE A 108 -4.37 -8.08 -2.28
C ILE A 108 -4.36 -6.82 -3.13
N GLN A 109 -5.51 -6.17 -3.21
CA GLN A 109 -5.66 -4.96 -4.00
C GLN A 109 -6.16 -3.83 -3.11
N ASP A 110 -5.52 -2.67 -3.20
CA ASP A 110 -5.92 -1.50 -2.42
C ASP A 110 -7.12 -0.79 -3.07
N PRO A 111 -7.71 0.24 -2.43
CA PRO A 111 -8.89 0.92 -2.99
C PRO A 111 -8.71 1.56 -4.36
N ASP A 112 -7.48 1.88 -4.76
CA ASP A 112 -7.17 2.48 -6.05
C ASP A 112 -6.74 1.46 -7.11
N GLY A 113 -6.67 0.18 -6.74
CA GLY A 113 -6.31 -0.89 -7.65
C GLY A 113 -4.85 -1.31 -7.60
N TYR A 114 -4.04 -0.71 -6.75
CA TYR A 114 -2.62 -1.11 -6.60
C TYR A 114 -2.51 -2.51 -6.02
N GLN A 115 -1.60 -3.31 -6.59
CA GLN A 115 -1.40 -4.69 -6.16
C GLN A 115 -0.34 -4.76 -5.06
N ILE A 116 -0.62 -5.58 -4.07
CA ILE A 116 0.26 -5.78 -2.91
C ILE A 116 0.43 -7.29 -2.73
N GLU A 117 1.68 -7.74 -2.77
CA GLU A 117 2.03 -9.15 -2.59
C GLU A 117 2.26 -9.45 -1.12
N ILE A 118 1.71 -10.54 -0.62
CA ILE A 118 1.94 -11.03 0.73
C ILE A 118 2.79 -12.28 0.64
N ILE A 119 3.94 -12.24 1.28
CA ILE A 119 4.93 -13.32 1.21
C ILE A 119 5.29 -13.81 2.63
N PRO A 120 5.74 -15.06 2.76
CA PRO A 120 6.11 -15.56 4.08
C PRO A 120 7.38 -14.89 4.60
N ALA A 121 7.48 -14.80 5.93
CA ALA A 121 8.72 -14.41 6.60
C ALA A 121 9.78 -15.49 6.37
N ASP A 122 11.03 -15.07 6.38
CA ASP A 122 12.16 -15.99 6.22
C ASP A 122 12.33 -16.91 7.44
#